data_eb5940215f420802d9bf4576bb99cb10
#
_entry.id   eb5940215f420802d9bf4576bb99cb10
#
_cell.length_a   1.000
_cell.length_b   1.000
_cell.length_c   1.000
_cell.angle_alpha   90.00
_cell.angle_beta   90.00
_cell.angle_gamma   90.00
#
_symmetry.space_group_name_H-M   'P 1'
#
loop_
_entity.id
_entity.type
_entity.pdbx_description
1 polymer ?
#
loop_
_entity_poly.entity_id
_entity_poly.type
_entity_poly.pdbx_seq_one_letter_code
_entity_poly.pdbx_strand_id
1 'polypeptide(L)'
;MKIFNLKSLIVILILFFSFTGPISAATPSEIATQQGMNIAPKYNPKGTIVIAEKNGQILYGDNIDAKAPPASMSKLMTLYLLMEEMEKGKITFNTKVTVNDKYWTIARLPMLSNNVFRKGVTYKVSDLIQLAVTPSSNAATYMLVNLVEKEDSDFVDRMNKTAKALGMKNTRFLNPVGAPNNMLLQYKPKRYQSDGDNLTSARDYSILSQHLVNEHPEILKFTKKAFVTVKPGTEDEESFKTYNHSLEGGQYPFKGADGLKTGSSDTAGFNVTVTAKQQNMRVIAVVLGVQHWLDPDAEYNRNKMANAVMQDAFNKYEYKKVLTKGVHKFNGKEYFVHKDLYDIVKKDQPGKLILKDGSVHYDYERQFVSKDYKPASVKYEDYQQYKLKKFWNEHYLSIMTALIASFLSGFGILIYCYWPKIKKN
;
A
#
# COMPACT_ATOMS: atom_id res chain seq x y z
N MET A 1 -9.32 59.22 39.52
CA MET A 1 -8.80 57.84 39.42
C MET A 1 -9.97 56.90 39.09
N LYS A 2 -10.17 56.54 37.80
CA LYS A 2 -11.33 55.74 37.37
C LYS A 2 -11.04 54.27 37.62
N ILE A 3 -11.86 53.65 38.47
CA ILE A 3 -11.81 52.20 38.76
C ILE A 3 -12.29 51.45 37.53
N PHE A 4 -11.36 50.79 36.84
CA PHE A 4 -11.68 49.87 35.73
C PHE A 4 -12.38 48.65 36.31
N ASN A 5 -13.60 48.40 35.82
CA ASN A 5 -14.53 47.41 36.36
C ASN A 5 -14.07 45.98 35.99
N LEU A 6 -13.67 45.18 36.97
CA LEU A 6 -13.18 43.83 36.85
C LEU A 6 -14.13 42.90 36.06
N LYS A 7 -15.43 43.23 36.01
CA LYS A 7 -16.45 42.50 35.23
C LYS A 7 -16.27 42.63 33.71
N SER A 8 -15.71 43.74 33.20
CA SER A 8 -15.44 43.94 31.78
C SER A 8 -14.24 43.15 31.31
N LEU A 9 -13.26 42.84 32.17
CA LEU A 9 -12.08 42.05 31.86
C LEU A 9 -12.44 40.57 31.74
N ILE A 10 -13.40 40.07 32.55
CA ILE A 10 -13.86 38.67 32.49
C ILE A 10 -14.66 38.37 31.20
N VAL A 11 -15.46 39.34 30.73
CA VAL A 11 -16.22 39.16 29.46
C VAL A 11 -15.31 39.14 28.25
N ILE A 12 -14.20 39.89 28.23
CA ILE A 12 -13.23 39.88 27.15
C ILE A 12 -12.40 38.56 27.16
N LEU A 13 -12.09 38.03 28.35
CA LEU A 13 -11.38 36.74 28.46
C LEU A 13 -12.24 35.52 28.02
N ILE A 14 -13.56 35.60 28.23
CA ILE A 14 -14.50 34.54 27.81
C ILE A 14 -14.72 34.53 26.30
N LEU A 15 -14.61 35.68 25.61
CA LEU A 15 -14.74 35.80 24.17
C LEU A 15 -13.49 35.26 23.38
N PHE A 16 -12.32 35.15 24.05
CA PHE A 16 -11.13 34.56 23.44
C PHE A 16 -11.00 33.05 23.63
N PHE A 17 -11.85 32.41 24.43
CA PHE A 17 -11.82 30.97 24.69
C PHE A 17 -12.87 30.15 23.90
N SER A 18 -13.58 30.78 22.96
CA SER A 18 -14.74 30.16 22.33
C SER A 18 -14.59 29.91 20.83
N PHE A 19 -13.43 29.43 20.35
CA PHE A 19 -13.33 28.85 19.00
C PHE A 19 -12.08 27.96 18.82
N THR A 20 -11.94 26.94 19.67
CA THR A 20 -11.15 25.76 19.31
C THR A 20 -12.09 24.57 19.27
N GLY A 21 -13.01 24.59 18.32
CA GLY A 21 -13.58 23.34 17.83
C GLY A 21 -12.44 22.50 17.26
N PRO A 22 -12.51 21.15 17.31
CA PRO A 22 -11.52 20.33 16.66
C PRO A 22 -11.42 20.81 15.21
N ILE A 23 -10.22 21.25 14.78
CA ILE A 23 -9.95 21.54 13.37
C ILE A 23 -10.10 20.19 12.67
N SER A 24 -11.29 19.94 12.13
CA SER A 24 -11.51 18.78 11.26
C SER A 24 -10.60 18.94 10.06
N ALA A 25 -9.93 17.86 9.67
CA ALA A 25 -9.16 17.88 8.43
C ALA A 25 -10.09 18.25 7.26
N ALA A 26 -9.59 19.05 6.32
CA ALA A 26 -10.37 19.43 5.13
C ALA A 26 -10.84 18.18 4.38
N THR A 27 -12.10 18.19 3.96
CA THR A 27 -12.71 17.10 3.19
C THR A 27 -12.08 16.98 1.78
N PRO A 28 -12.21 15.85 1.09
CA PRO A 28 -11.66 15.69 -0.26
C PRO A 28 -12.16 16.74 -1.25
N SER A 29 -13.44 17.16 -1.18
CA SER A 29 -13.98 18.20 -2.05
C SER A 29 -13.41 19.59 -1.72
N GLU A 30 -13.17 19.90 -0.45
CA GLU A 30 -12.53 21.15 -0.04
C GLU A 30 -11.08 21.21 -0.50
N ILE A 31 -10.31 20.11 -0.35
CA ILE A 31 -8.93 20.01 -0.88
C ILE A 31 -8.91 20.20 -2.39
N ALA A 32 -9.84 19.56 -3.11
CA ALA A 32 -9.98 19.71 -4.55
C ALA A 32 -10.29 21.16 -4.95
N THR A 33 -11.19 21.80 -4.21
CA THR A 33 -11.56 23.23 -4.43
C THR A 33 -10.37 24.16 -4.19
N GLN A 34 -9.57 23.92 -3.14
CA GLN A 34 -8.34 24.67 -2.87
C GLN A 34 -7.30 24.53 -4.01
N GLN A 35 -7.38 23.48 -4.80
CA GLN A 35 -6.53 23.23 -5.99
C GLN A 35 -7.19 23.69 -7.30
N GLY A 36 -8.27 24.48 -7.22
CA GLY A 36 -8.94 25.02 -8.41
C GLY A 36 -9.96 24.08 -9.08
N MET A 37 -10.27 22.93 -8.44
CA MET A 37 -11.29 22.00 -8.93
C MET A 37 -12.60 22.24 -8.20
N ASN A 38 -13.59 22.83 -8.86
CA ASN A 38 -14.90 23.10 -8.24
C ASN A 38 -15.70 21.79 -8.11
N ILE A 39 -15.63 21.15 -6.94
CA ILE A 39 -16.36 19.92 -6.61
C ILE A 39 -17.34 20.20 -5.47
N ALA A 40 -18.63 20.03 -5.74
CA ALA A 40 -19.68 20.24 -4.74
C ALA A 40 -19.54 19.24 -3.56
N PRO A 41 -19.81 19.66 -2.29
CA PRO A 41 -19.71 18.80 -1.11
C PRO A 41 -20.54 17.51 -1.17
N LYS A 42 -21.62 17.48 -1.96
CA LYS A 42 -22.42 16.26 -2.18
C LYS A 42 -21.63 15.08 -2.73
N TYR A 43 -20.46 15.34 -3.37
CA TYR A 43 -19.56 14.31 -3.91
C TYR A 43 -18.55 13.79 -2.90
N ASN A 44 -18.52 14.31 -1.67
CA ASN A 44 -17.59 13.78 -0.67
C ASN A 44 -17.78 12.27 -0.51
N PRO A 45 -16.67 11.51 -0.53
CA PRO A 45 -16.70 10.07 -0.37
C PRO A 45 -17.21 9.63 1.01
N LYS A 46 -17.70 8.40 1.11
CA LYS A 46 -17.97 7.78 2.42
C LYS A 46 -16.70 7.56 3.23
N GLY A 47 -15.58 7.32 2.56
CA GLY A 47 -14.27 7.20 3.21
C GLY A 47 -13.13 7.42 2.22
N THR A 48 -12.09 8.10 2.68
CA THR A 48 -10.90 8.40 1.88
C THR A 48 -9.63 8.26 2.71
N ILE A 49 -8.58 7.69 2.13
CA ILE A 49 -7.25 7.60 2.73
C ILE A 49 -6.18 7.80 1.68
N VAL A 50 -5.07 8.42 2.07
CA VAL A 50 -3.80 8.39 1.33
C VAL A 50 -2.72 7.88 2.26
N ILE A 51 -1.97 6.88 1.82
CA ILE A 51 -0.84 6.32 2.57
C ILE A 51 0.46 6.42 1.79
N ALA A 52 1.57 6.47 2.51
CA ALA A 52 2.88 6.17 1.95
C ALA A 52 3.02 4.66 1.78
N GLU A 53 3.27 4.21 0.55
CA GLU A 53 3.37 2.77 0.23
C GLU A 53 4.47 2.09 1.05
N LYS A 54 5.59 2.77 1.25
CA LYS A 54 6.80 2.19 1.85
C LYS A 54 6.63 1.72 3.29
N ASN A 55 5.82 2.41 4.09
CA ASN A 55 5.70 2.13 5.52
C ASN A 55 4.28 2.19 6.07
N GLY A 56 3.26 2.33 5.21
CA GLY A 56 1.87 2.38 5.65
C GLY A 56 1.49 3.62 6.47
N GLN A 57 2.33 4.67 6.46
CA GLN A 57 2.02 5.92 7.15
C GLN A 57 0.83 6.60 6.49
N ILE A 58 -0.16 7.03 7.28
CA ILE A 58 -1.31 7.80 6.81
C ILE A 58 -0.87 9.23 6.55
N LEU A 59 -1.03 9.70 5.31
CA LEU A 59 -0.70 11.06 4.88
C LEU A 59 -1.94 11.96 4.84
N TYR A 60 -3.09 11.34 4.59
CA TYR A 60 -4.42 11.96 4.65
C TYR A 60 -5.45 10.90 5.03
N GLY A 61 -6.48 11.29 5.78
CA GLY A 61 -7.58 10.40 6.15
C GLY A 61 -8.86 11.16 6.48
N ASP A 62 -9.96 10.69 5.89
CA ASP A 62 -11.32 11.12 6.19
C ASP A 62 -12.23 9.90 6.23
N ASN A 63 -12.90 9.66 7.36
CA ASN A 63 -13.79 8.51 7.58
C ASN A 63 -13.17 7.16 7.15
N ILE A 64 -11.88 6.97 7.41
CA ILE A 64 -11.08 5.86 6.86
C ILE A 64 -11.58 4.47 7.20
N ASP A 65 -12.35 4.33 8.30
CA ASP A 65 -12.91 3.07 8.79
C ASP A 65 -14.40 2.88 8.42
N ALA A 66 -15.01 3.86 7.72
CA ALA A 66 -16.37 3.76 7.23
C ALA A 66 -16.51 2.58 6.26
N LYS A 67 -17.49 1.70 6.52
CA LYS A 67 -17.76 0.53 5.68
C LYS A 67 -18.53 0.91 4.44
N ALA A 68 -18.04 0.44 3.28
CA ALA A 68 -18.67 0.62 1.99
C ALA A 68 -18.44 -0.60 1.09
N PRO A 69 -19.33 -0.88 0.14
CA PRO A 69 -19.09 -1.90 -0.88
C PRO A 69 -17.92 -1.46 -1.79
N PRO A 70 -16.90 -2.31 -2.01
CA PRO A 70 -15.79 -2.00 -2.90
C PRO A 70 -16.15 -2.13 -4.38
N ALA A 71 -17.28 -2.76 -4.70
CA ALA A 71 -17.64 -3.16 -6.06
C ALA A 71 -16.45 -3.89 -6.74
N SER A 72 -16.21 -3.63 -8.03
CA SER A 72 -15.14 -4.27 -8.81
C SER A 72 -13.72 -4.03 -8.29
N MET A 73 -13.49 -3.17 -7.28
CA MET A 73 -12.19 -3.14 -6.61
C MET A 73 -11.88 -4.48 -5.92
N SER A 74 -12.90 -5.30 -5.58
CA SER A 74 -12.73 -6.68 -5.06
C SER A 74 -11.77 -7.53 -5.89
N LYS A 75 -11.67 -7.26 -7.19
CA LYS A 75 -10.73 -7.95 -8.09
C LYS A 75 -9.26 -7.75 -7.72
N LEU A 76 -8.91 -6.72 -6.93
CA LEU A 76 -7.54 -6.57 -6.41
C LEU A 76 -7.16 -7.72 -5.46
N MET A 77 -8.08 -8.18 -4.60
CA MET A 77 -7.85 -9.37 -3.77
C MET A 77 -7.74 -10.63 -4.63
N THR A 78 -8.58 -10.76 -5.66
CA THR A 78 -8.48 -11.87 -6.61
C THR A 78 -7.13 -11.90 -7.32
N LEU A 79 -6.64 -10.75 -7.78
CA LEU A 79 -5.35 -10.63 -8.42
C LEU A 79 -4.18 -10.87 -7.45
N TYR A 80 -4.29 -10.40 -6.21
CA TYR A 80 -3.30 -10.69 -5.16
C TYR A 80 -3.14 -12.20 -4.95
N LEU A 81 -4.24 -12.92 -4.75
CA LEU A 81 -4.22 -14.38 -4.58
C LEU A 81 -3.73 -15.13 -5.83
N LEU A 82 -4.03 -14.63 -7.02
CA LEU A 82 -3.50 -15.18 -8.27
C LEU A 82 -1.97 -15.03 -8.32
N MET A 83 -1.45 -13.84 -7.98
CA MET A 83 -0.01 -13.58 -7.97
C MET A 83 0.72 -14.47 -6.94
N GLU A 84 0.16 -14.66 -5.75
CA GLU A 84 0.69 -15.63 -4.77
C GLU A 84 0.80 -17.06 -5.34
N GLU A 85 -0.19 -17.51 -6.15
CA GLU A 85 -0.12 -18.83 -6.80
C GLU A 85 0.87 -18.87 -7.95
N MET A 86 1.04 -17.75 -8.65
CA MET A 86 2.05 -17.64 -9.70
C MET A 86 3.48 -17.73 -9.13
N GLU A 87 3.74 -17.16 -7.96
CA GLU A 87 5.03 -17.30 -7.26
C GLU A 87 5.37 -18.76 -6.92
N LYS A 88 4.35 -19.60 -6.67
CA LYS A 88 4.54 -21.05 -6.46
C LYS A 88 4.86 -21.82 -7.75
N GLY A 89 4.89 -21.15 -8.89
CA GLY A 89 5.32 -21.69 -10.19
C GLY A 89 4.31 -22.57 -10.93
N LYS A 90 3.11 -22.78 -10.39
CA LYS A 90 2.05 -23.59 -11.05
C LYS A 90 1.30 -22.84 -12.16
N ILE A 91 1.23 -21.52 -12.05
CA ILE A 91 0.55 -20.62 -12.98
C ILE A 91 1.57 -19.60 -13.48
N THR A 92 1.53 -19.30 -14.78
CA THR A 92 2.38 -18.26 -15.39
C THR A 92 1.52 -17.31 -16.22
N PHE A 93 2.05 -16.17 -16.62
CA PHE A 93 1.37 -15.24 -17.55
C PHE A 93 1.00 -15.89 -18.89
N ASN A 94 1.71 -16.94 -19.30
CA ASN A 94 1.45 -17.69 -20.54
C ASN A 94 0.51 -18.90 -20.35
N THR A 95 0.13 -19.22 -19.11
CA THR A 95 -0.85 -20.28 -18.84
C THR A 95 -2.13 -19.98 -19.61
N LYS A 96 -2.69 -20.98 -20.27
CA LYS A 96 -3.84 -20.85 -21.18
C LYS A 96 -5.12 -21.32 -20.49
N VAL A 97 -6.20 -20.58 -20.65
CA VAL A 97 -7.55 -20.92 -20.16
C VAL A 97 -8.54 -20.80 -21.29
N THR A 98 -9.35 -21.84 -21.50
CA THR A 98 -10.35 -21.89 -22.58
C THR A 98 -11.72 -21.48 -22.05
N VAL A 99 -12.44 -20.67 -22.81
CA VAL A 99 -13.80 -20.24 -22.48
C VAL A 99 -14.76 -21.43 -22.62
N ASN A 100 -15.32 -21.88 -21.48
CA ASN A 100 -16.37 -22.89 -21.40
C ASN A 100 -17.75 -22.25 -21.27
N ASP A 101 -18.80 -23.06 -21.08
CA ASP A 101 -20.19 -22.60 -20.94
C ASP A 101 -20.38 -21.68 -19.73
N LYS A 102 -19.73 -21.97 -18.58
CA LYS A 102 -19.78 -21.12 -17.38
C LYS A 102 -19.34 -19.69 -17.70
N TYR A 103 -18.15 -19.54 -18.25
CA TYR A 103 -17.56 -18.21 -18.51
C TYR A 103 -18.29 -17.48 -19.65
N TRP A 104 -18.71 -18.20 -20.67
CA TRP A 104 -19.52 -17.66 -21.75
C TRP A 104 -20.87 -17.11 -21.25
N THR A 105 -21.52 -17.81 -20.31
CA THR A 105 -22.79 -17.37 -19.73
C THR A 105 -22.57 -16.18 -18.78
N ILE A 106 -21.54 -16.22 -17.90
CA ILE A 106 -21.21 -15.09 -17.02
C ILE A 106 -20.91 -13.83 -17.83
N ALA A 107 -20.23 -13.94 -18.99
CA ALA A 107 -19.95 -12.81 -19.88
C ALA A 107 -21.22 -12.14 -20.44
N ARG A 108 -22.37 -12.79 -20.35
CA ARG A 108 -23.67 -12.33 -20.86
C ARG A 108 -24.70 -11.99 -19.76
N LEU A 109 -24.29 -12.09 -18.50
CA LEU A 109 -25.16 -11.65 -17.42
C LEU A 109 -25.42 -10.14 -17.54
N PRO A 110 -26.69 -9.72 -17.47
CA PRO A 110 -27.04 -8.31 -17.61
C PRO A 110 -26.45 -7.48 -16.47
N MET A 111 -26.21 -6.20 -16.73
CA MET A 111 -25.69 -5.23 -15.76
C MET A 111 -24.29 -5.52 -15.20
N LEU A 112 -23.60 -6.56 -15.65
CA LEU A 112 -22.24 -6.87 -15.28
C LEU A 112 -21.22 -6.40 -16.31
N SER A 113 -20.12 -5.79 -15.86
CA SER A 113 -19.01 -5.45 -16.73
C SER A 113 -18.35 -6.70 -17.28
N ASN A 114 -18.26 -6.83 -18.57
CA ASN A 114 -17.64 -7.95 -19.27
C ASN A 114 -17.06 -7.51 -20.62
N ASN A 115 -16.25 -8.39 -21.20
CA ASN A 115 -15.85 -8.39 -22.60
C ASN A 115 -16.66 -9.46 -23.36
N VAL A 116 -16.53 -9.50 -24.67
CA VAL A 116 -17.20 -10.51 -25.50
C VAL A 116 -16.38 -11.79 -25.52
N PHE A 117 -16.91 -12.86 -24.91
CA PHE A 117 -16.30 -14.19 -24.98
C PHE A 117 -17.02 -15.11 -25.97
N ARG A 118 -16.25 -15.82 -26.82
CA ARG A 118 -16.72 -16.93 -27.66
C ARG A 118 -16.29 -18.25 -27.04
N LYS A 119 -17.20 -19.26 -27.03
CA LYS A 119 -16.91 -20.62 -26.54
C LYS A 119 -15.74 -21.23 -27.30
N GLY A 120 -14.88 -21.95 -26.61
CA GLY A 120 -13.71 -22.64 -27.18
C GLY A 120 -12.50 -21.75 -27.43
N VAL A 121 -12.65 -20.43 -27.34
CA VAL A 121 -11.51 -19.50 -27.49
C VAL A 121 -10.63 -19.55 -26.25
N THR A 122 -9.32 -19.58 -26.49
CA THR A 122 -8.31 -19.67 -25.41
C THR A 122 -7.62 -18.32 -25.20
N TYR A 123 -7.51 -17.90 -23.94
CA TYR A 123 -6.82 -16.69 -23.49
C TYR A 123 -5.61 -17.05 -22.61
N LYS A 124 -4.55 -16.24 -22.66
CA LYS A 124 -3.45 -16.32 -21.69
C LYS A 124 -3.89 -15.67 -20.36
N VAL A 125 -3.27 -16.08 -19.27
CA VAL A 125 -3.46 -15.41 -17.96
C VAL A 125 -3.17 -13.93 -18.05
N SER A 126 -2.15 -13.51 -18.80
CA SER A 126 -1.88 -12.07 -19.05
C SER A 126 -3.05 -11.34 -19.70
N ASP A 127 -3.74 -11.95 -20.64
CA ASP A 127 -4.92 -11.37 -21.31
C ASP A 127 -6.09 -11.26 -20.32
N LEU A 128 -6.30 -12.32 -19.52
CA LEU A 128 -7.37 -12.35 -18.51
C LEU A 128 -7.14 -11.32 -17.39
N ILE A 129 -5.90 -11.13 -16.94
CA ILE A 129 -5.56 -10.07 -15.99
C ILE A 129 -5.89 -8.70 -16.60
N GLN A 130 -5.49 -8.47 -17.86
CA GLN A 130 -5.78 -7.21 -18.54
C GLN A 130 -7.29 -6.95 -18.68
N LEU A 131 -8.07 -8.00 -19.00
CA LEU A 131 -9.53 -7.94 -19.06
C LEU A 131 -10.18 -7.71 -17.69
N ALA A 132 -9.64 -8.31 -16.62
CA ALA A 132 -10.13 -8.08 -15.26
C ALA A 132 -9.83 -6.65 -14.76
N VAL A 133 -8.70 -6.06 -15.19
CA VAL A 133 -8.26 -4.72 -14.78
C VAL A 133 -8.99 -3.63 -15.59
N THR A 134 -8.89 -3.64 -16.93
CA THR A 134 -9.26 -2.51 -17.77
C THR A 134 -10.78 -2.43 -18.01
N PRO A 135 -11.46 -3.36 -18.71
CA PRO A 135 -12.92 -3.34 -18.82
C PRO A 135 -13.61 -3.92 -17.57
N SER A 136 -12.83 -4.35 -16.58
CA SER A 136 -13.38 -4.93 -15.36
C SER A 136 -14.19 -6.22 -15.56
N SER A 137 -13.83 -7.06 -16.54
CA SER A 137 -14.55 -8.28 -16.91
C SER A 137 -14.73 -9.23 -15.73
N ASN A 138 -15.98 -9.53 -15.40
CA ASN A 138 -16.31 -10.50 -14.35
C ASN A 138 -16.03 -11.93 -14.83
N ALA A 139 -16.33 -12.25 -16.09
CA ALA A 139 -16.05 -13.57 -16.65
C ALA A 139 -14.55 -13.88 -16.70
N ALA A 140 -13.72 -12.91 -17.15
CA ALA A 140 -12.27 -13.07 -17.09
C ALA A 140 -11.77 -13.30 -15.65
N THR A 141 -12.36 -12.59 -14.69
CA THR A 141 -12.02 -12.75 -13.27
C THR A 141 -12.35 -14.17 -12.78
N TYR A 142 -13.52 -14.73 -13.12
CA TYR A 142 -13.86 -16.12 -12.77
C TYR A 142 -12.93 -17.14 -13.44
N MET A 143 -12.44 -16.88 -14.68
CA MET A 143 -11.43 -17.72 -15.31
C MET A 143 -10.14 -17.76 -14.51
N LEU A 144 -9.70 -16.61 -13.96
CA LEU A 144 -8.52 -16.53 -13.07
C LEU A 144 -8.77 -17.21 -11.73
N VAL A 145 -9.94 -17.01 -11.12
CA VAL A 145 -10.36 -17.67 -9.87
C VAL A 145 -10.25 -19.18 -9.96
N ASN A 146 -10.77 -19.78 -11.05
CA ASN A 146 -10.82 -21.22 -11.19
C ASN A 146 -9.46 -21.85 -11.59
N LEU A 147 -8.43 -21.05 -11.86
CA LEU A 147 -7.03 -21.51 -11.89
C LEU A 147 -6.45 -21.71 -10.49
N VAL A 148 -6.90 -20.89 -9.53
CA VAL A 148 -6.42 -20.90 -8.14
C VAL A 148 -7.19 -21.92 -7.30
N GLU A 149 -8.52 -21.89 -7.38
CA GLU A 149 -9.42 -22.80 -6.66
C GLU A 149 -10.50 -23.33 -7.62
N LYS A 150 -10.81 -24.64 -7.52
CA LYS A 150 -11.84 -25.27 -8.38
C LYS A 150 -13.24 -24.80 -8.04
N GLU A 151 -13.52 -24.58 -6.76
CA GLU A 151 -14.82 -24.13 -6.26
C GLU A 151 -14.77 -22.65 -5.89
N ASP A 152 -15.70 -21.87 -6.41
CA ASP A 152 -15.75 -20.42 -6.17
C ASP A 152 -15.87 -20.08 -4.67
N SER A 153 -16.52 -20.95 -3.89
CA SER A 153 -16.67 -20.78 -2.42
C SER A 153 -15.34 -20.94 -1.68
N ASP A 154 -14.46 -21.87 -2.13
CA ASP A 154 -13.15 -22.07 -1.52
C ASP A 154 -12.25 -20.85 -1.78
N PHE A 155 -12.39 -20.26 -2.98
CA PHE A 155 -11.70 -19.02 -3.30
C PHE A 155 -12.15 -17.87 -2.39
N VAL A 156 -13.44 -17.71 -2.12
CA VAL A 156 -13.98 -16.67 -1.22
C VAL A 156 -13.54 -16.93 0.24
N ASP A 157 -13.49 -18.18 0.69
CA ASP A 157 -12.92 -18.52 2.00
C ASP A 157 -11.47 -18.05 2.09
N ARG A 158 -10.69 -18.31 1.03
CA ARG A 158 -9.30 -17.85 0.94
C ARG A 158 -9.20 -16.32 0.93
N MET A 159 -10.05 -15.59 0.17
CA MET A 159 -10.12 -14.13 0.21
C MET A 159 -10.33 -13.60 1.63
N ASN A 160 -11.31 -14.17 2.37
CA ASN A 160 -11.62 -13.75 3.73
C ASN A 160 -10.51 -14.11 4.72
N LYS A 161 -9.87 -15.28 4.57
CA LYS A 161 -8.72 -15.70 5.37
C LYS A 161 -7.53 -14.73 5.16
N THR A 162 -7.24 -14.39 3.91
CA THR A 162 -6.16 -13.45 3.55
C THR A 162 -6.47 -12.05 4.06
N ALA A 163 -7.69 -11.55 3.89
CA ALA A 163 -8.10 -10.25 4.44
C ALA A 163 -7.86 -10.18 5.96
N LYS A 164 -8.23 -11.24 6.70
CA LYS A 164 -7.96 -11.34 8.14
C LYS A 164 -6.47 -11.37 8.45
N ALA A 165 -5.67 -12.11 7.70
CA ALA A 165 -4.22 -12.21 7.87
C ALA A 165 -3.51 -10.86 7.62
N LEU A 166 -3.97 -10.09 6.63
CA LEU A 166 -3.49 -8.75 6.33
C LEU A 166 -3.98 -7.67 7.32
N GLY A 167 -4.86 -8.04 8.27
CA GLY A 167 -5.41 -7.09 9.26
C GLY A 167 -6.54 -6.21 8.75
N MET A 168 -7.23 -6.60 7.67
CA MET A 168 -8.39 -5.91 7.08
C MET A 168 -9.67 -6.17 7.91
N LYS A 169 -9.84 -5.44 9.00
CA LYS A 169 -10.85 -5.70 10.04
C LYS A 169 -12.29 -5.39 9.63
N ASN A 170 -12.46 -4.50 8.65
CA ASN A 170 -13.76 -4.07 8.15
C ASN A 170 -14.14 -4.73 6.82
N THR A 171 -13.37 -5.76 6.40
CA THR A 171 -13.53 -6.39 5.09
C THR A 171 -14.17 -7.77 5.20
N ARG A 172 -15.15 -8.00 4.33
CA ARG A 172 -15.79 -9.31 4.12
C ARG A 172 -16.13 -9.47 2.65
N PHE A 173 -15.69 -10.56 2.06
CA PHE A 173 -16.00 -10.95 0.69
C PHE A 173 -17.13 -11.99 0.66
N LEU A 174 -18.04 -11.84 -0.30
CA LEU A 174 -19.11 -12.79 -0.65
C LEU A 174 -18.85 -13.43 -2.01
N ASN A 175 -18.13 -12.73 -2.89
CA ASN A 175 -17.74 -13.20 -4.22
C ASN A 175 -16.42 -12.57 -4.69
N PRO A 176 -15.75 -13.16 -5.69
CA PRO A 176 -14.43 -12.71 -6.13
C PRO A 176 -14.44 -11.49 -7.06
N VAL A 177 -15.59 -11.07 -7.56
CA VAL A 177 -15.70 -10.04 -8.61
C VAL A 177 -16.19 -8.69 -8.09
N GLY A 178 -16.92 -8.70 -6.95
CA GLY A 178 -17.45 -7.50 -6.30
C GLY A 178 -18.75 -6.97 -6.91
N ALA A 179 -19.42 -7.72 -7.76
CA ALA A 179 -20.80 -7.45 -8.11
C ALA A 179 -21.73 -7.70 -6.92
N PRO A 180 -22.86 -7.00 -6.78
CA PRO A 180 -23.91 -7.44 -5.87
C PRO A 180 -24.25 -8.91 -6.11
N ASN A 181 -24.36 -9.69 -5.04
CA ASN A 181 -24.43 -11.15 -5.16
C ASN A 181 -25.70 -11.62 -5.90
N ASN A 182 -26.81 -10.89 -5.77
CA ASN A 182 -28.05 -11.15 -6.51
C ASN A 182 -27.88 -11.06 -8.03
N MET A 183 -26.94 -10.23 -8.53
CA MET A 183 -26.67 -10.08 -9.97
C MET A 183 -25.87 -11.26 -10.55
N LEU A 184 -25.27 -12.09 -9.71
CA LEU A 184 -24.54 -13.29 -10.14
C LEU A 184 -25.45 -14.49 -10.41
N LEU A 185 -26.73 -14.40 -10.07
CA LEU A 185 -27.74 -15.45 -10.25
C LEU A 185 -27.25 -16.82 -9.71
N GLN A 186 -27.26 -17.86 -10.55
CA GLN A 186 -26.77 -19.21 -10.20
C GLN A 186 -25.24 -19.30 -10.02
N TYR A 187 -24.50 -18.25 -10.36
CA TYR A 187 -23.03 -18.19 -10.21
C TYR A 187 -22.59 -17.56 -8.89
N LYS A 188 -23.52 -17.31 -7.96
CA LYS A 188 -23.16 -17.01 -6.56
C LYS A 188 -22.33 -18.17 -5.99
N PRO A 189 -21.27 -17.89 -5.21
CA PRO A 189 -20.54 -18.95 -4.54
C PRO A 189 -21.46 -19.72 -3.59
N LYS A 190 -21.49 -21.05 -3.67
CA LYS A 190 -22.49 -21.93 -3.01
C LYS A 190 -22.65 -21.71 -1.51
N ARG A 191 -21.55 -21.38 -0.80
CA ARG A 191 -21.58 -21.08 0.65
C ARG A 191 -21.89 -19.62 0.99
N TYR A 192 -22.01 -18.76 -0.01
CA TYR A 192 -22.20 -17.32 0.14
C TYR A 192 -23.48 -16.87 -0.59
N GLN A 193 -24.64 -17.29 -0.06
CA GLN A 193 -25.93 -17.14 -0.76
C GLN A 193 -26.67 -15.82 -0.47
N SER A 194 -26.18 -14.99 0.49
CA SER A 194 -26.81 -13.69 0.74
C SER A 194 -26.74 -12.79 -0.49
N ASP A 195 -27.77 -11.98 -0.71
CA ASP A 195 -27.87 -11.07 -1.87
C ASP A 195 -27.06 -9.78 -1.71
N GLY A 196 -26.34 -9.63 -0.61
CA GLY A 196 -25.57 -8.43 -0.29
C GLY A 196 -24.30 -8.25 -1.11
N ASP A 197 -23.57 -7.21 -0.74
CA ASP A 197 -22.31 -6.84 -1.32
C ASP A 197 -21.10 -7.33 -0.50
N ASN A 198 -19.95 -7.42 -1.16
CA ASN A 198 -18.68 -7.35 -0.43
C ASN A 198 -18.63 -6.04 0.36
N LEU A 199 -17.99 -6.06 1.53
CA LEU A 199 -17.81 -4.87 2.36
C LEU A 199 -16.32 -4.64 2.66
N THR A 200 -15.93 -3.37 2.78
CA THR A 200 -14.57 -2.97 3.15
C THR A 200 -14.56 -1.56 3.75
N SER A 201 -13.36 -1.04 4.05
CA SER A 201 -13.11 0.35 4.40
C SER A 201 -11.92 0.91 3.59
N ALA A 202 -11.76 2.23 3.57
CA ALA A 202 -10.63 2.86 2.88
C ALA A 202 -9.29 2.41 3.50
N ARG A 203 -9.21 2.28 4.83
CA ARG A 203 -8.06 1.71 5.54
C ARG A 203 -7.72 0.32 5.03
N ASP A 204 -8.68 -0.59 5.03
CA ASP A 204 -8.44 -1.99 4.67
C ASP A 204 -7.99 -2.12 3.22
N TYR A 205 -8.61 -1.34 2.31
CA TYR A 205 -8.21 -1.35 0.90
C TYR A 205 -6.83 -0.74 0.66
N SER A 206 -6.42 0.22 1.47
CA SER A 206 -5.05 0.74 1.39
C SER A 206 -4.02 -0.30 1.82
N ILE A 207 -4.33 -1.13 2.83
CA ILE A 207 -3.49 -2.27 3.26
C ILE A 207 -3.36 -3.29 2.12
N LEU A 208 -4.47 -3.75 1.55
CA LEU A 208 -4.44 -4.68 0.41
C LEU A 208 -3.63 -4.13 -0.76
N SER A 209 -3.87 -2.86 -1.12
CA SER A 209 -3.20 -2.21 -2.24
C SER A 209 -1.70 -2.08 -2.01
N GLN A 210 -1.28 -1.80 -0.77
CA GLN A 210 0.12 -1.73 -0.37
C GLN A 210 0.81 -3.09 -0.51
N HIS A 211 0.20 -4.16 0.03
CA HIS A 211 0.73 -5.51 -0.11
C HIS A 211 0.83 -5.92 -1.57
N LEU A 212 -0.22 -5.69 -2.38
CA LEU A 212 -0.21 -6.01 -3.81
C LEU A 212 0.93 -5.30 -4.57
N VAL A 213 1.16 -4.02 -4.30
CA VAL A 213 2.21 -3.26 -5.00
C VAL A 213 3.62 -3.62 -4.52
N ASN A 214 3.78 -3.93 -3.22
CA ASN A 214 5.08 -4.25 -2.64
C ASN A 214 5.53 -5.67 -2.96
N GLU A 215 4.63 -6.63 -2.87
CA GLU A 215 4.92 -8.05 -3.03
C GLU A 215 4.85 -8.48 -4.50
N HIS A 216 3.95 -7.86 -5.27
CA HIS A 216 3.69 -8.20 -6.68
C HIS A 216 3.72 -6.95 -7.59
N PRO A 217 4.85 -6.22 -7.66
CA PRO A 217 4.95 -4.97 -8.41
C PRO A 217 4.70 -5.12 -9.92
N GLU A 218 4.79 -6.33 -10.46
CA GLU A 218 4.46 -6.64 -11.85
C GLU A 218 3.00 -6.36 -12.21
N ILE A 219 2.09 -6.28 -11.24
CA ILE A 219 0.68 -5.90 -11.46
C ILE A 219 0.58 -4.53 -12.11
N LEU A 220 1.52 -3.63 -11.83
CA LEU A 220 1.57 -2.29 -12.40
C LEU A 220 1.77 -2.31 -13.94
N LYS A 221 2.29 -3.40 -14.52
CA LYS A 221 2.38 -3.55 -15.98
C LYS A 221 0.99 -3.58 -16.64
N PHE A 222 -0.01 -4.06 -15.90
CA PHE A 222 -1.40 -4.18 -16.36
C PHE A 222 -2.24 -2.96 -15.97
N THR A 223 -2.04 -2.41 -14.77
CA THR A 223 -2.90 -1.37 -14.22
C THR A 223 -2.58 0.05 -14.74
N LYS A 224 -1.37 0.30 -15.24
CA LYS A 224 -0.93 1.63 -15.71
C LYS A 224 -1.45 2.05 -17.08
N LYS A 225 -2.07 1.13 -17.83
CA LYS A 225 -2.48 1.38 -19.22
C LYS A 225 -3.89 1.96 -19.28
N ALA A 226 -4.05 3.15 -19.88
CA ALA A 226 -5.36 3.74 -20.12
C ALA A 226 -6.10 3.09 -21.29
N PHE A 227 -5.36 2.58 -22.28
CA PHE A 227 -5.88 1.86 -23.44
C PHE A 227 -5.17 0.53 -23.60
N VAL A 228 -5.91 -0.52 -23.91
CA VAL A 228 -5.39 -1.85 -24.13
C VAL A 228 -6.10 -2.53 -25.28
N THR A 229 -5.33 -3.34 -26.04
CA THR A 229 -5.87 -4.28 -27.02
C THR A 229 -5.50 -5.67 -26.56
N VAL A 230 -6.49 -6.55 -26.48
CA VAL A 230 -6.32 -7.96 -26.12
C VAL A 230 -6.46 -8.81 -27.38
N LYS A 231 -5.61 -9.84 -27.53
CA LYS A 231 -5.54 -10.73 -28.71
C LYS A 231 -5.39 -9.97 -30.06
N PRO A 232 -4.44 -9.02 -30.16
CA PRO A 232 -4.29 -8.23 -31.37
C PRO A 232 -4.02 -9.10 -32.61
N GLY A 233 -4.64 -8.73 -33.75
CA GLY A 233 -4.49 -9.41 -35.02
C GLY A 233 -5.26 -10.73 -35.13
N THR A 234 -6.18 -11.03 -34.20
CA THR A 234 -7.06 -12.21 -34.26
C THR A 234 -8.52 -11.81 -34.38
N GLU A 235 -9.40 -12.76 -34.73
CA GLU A 235 -10.86 -12.54 -34.76
C GLU A 235 -11.46 -12.20 -33.37
N ASP A 236 -10.71 -12.42 -32.29
CA ASP A 236 -11.09 -12.12 -30.91
C ASP A 236 -10.39 -10.85 -30.38
N GLU A 237 -9.90 -10.00 -31.30
CA GLU A 237 -9.33 -8.72 -30.91
C GLU A 237 -10.37 -7.80 -30.31
N GLU A 238 -10.10 -7.29 -29.11
CA GLU A 238 -10.93 -6.28 -28.45
C GLU A 238 -10.04 -5.19 -27.86
N SER A 239 -10.49 -3.93 -27.98
CA SER A 239 -9.81 -2.76 -27.45
C SER A 239 -10.67 -2.09 -26.37
N PHE A 240 -10.03 -1.68 -25.27
CA PHE A 240 -10.70 -1.11 -24.10
C PHE A 240 -10.02 0.15 -23.62
N LYS A 241 -10.83 1.06 -23.10
CA LYS A 241 -10.41 2.23 -22.33
C LYS A 241 -10.69 1.97 -20.84
N THR A 242 -9.76 2.38 -19.97
CA THR A 242 -9.95 2.28 -18.52
C THR A 242 -10.94 3.33 -18.00
N TYR A 243 -11.60 3.00 -16.88
CA TYR A 243 -12.38 3.94 -16.06
C TYR A 243 -11.52 4.66 -15.00
N ASN A 244 -10.22 4.36 -14.92
CA ASN A 244 -9.30 5.10 -14.06
C ASN A 244 -8.76 6.33 -14.81
N HIS A 245 -9.49 7.43 -14.68
CA HIS A 245 -9.17 8.68 -15.38
C HIS A 245 -7.89 9.38 -14.88
N SER A 246 -7.29 8.90 -13.78
CA SER A 246 -6.03 9.43 -13.25
C SER A 246 -4.80 8.92 -14.00
N LEU A 247 -4.92 7.89 -14.84
CA LEU A 247 -3.80 7.35 -15.61
C LEU A 247 -3.40 8.27 -16.77
N GLU A 248 -2.15 8.16 -17.24
CA GLU A 248 -1.71 8.81 -18.46
C GLU A 248 -2.57 8.35 -19.65
N GLY A 249 -3.06 9.31 -20.45
CA GLY A 249 -4.07 9.07 -21.49
C GLY A 249 -5.51 9.01 -20.97
N GLY A 250 -5.73 9.10 -19.66
CA GLY A 250 -7.05 9.31 -19.05
C GLY A 250 -7.52 10.75 -19.16
N GLN A 251 -8.72 11.04 -18.65
CA GLN A 251 -9.31 12.38 -18.74
C GLN A 251 -8.72 13.39 -17.74
N TYR A 252 -8.24 12.92 -16.61
CA TYR A 252 -7.64 13.73 -15.54
C TYR A 252 -6.28 13.13 -15.14
N PRO A 253 -5.29 13.10 -16.04
CA PRO A 253 -4.03 12.41 -15.79
C PRO A 253 -3.32 13.04 -14.59
N PHE A 254 -2.86 12.19 -13.70
CA PHE A 254 -2.07 12.57 -12.53
C PHE A 254 -0.63 12.11 -12.71
N LYS A 255 0.34 13.01 -12.53
CA LYS A 255 1.76 12.72 -12.74
C LYS A 255 2.21 11.52 -11.89
N GLY A 256 2.71 10.49 -12.55
CA GLY A 256 3.23 9.28 -11.93
C GLY A 256 2.17 8.26 -11.54
N ALA A 257 0.89 8.45 -11.87
CA ALA A 257 -0.15 7.45 -11.65
C ALA A 257 0.08 6.21 -12.53
N ASP A 258 0.03 5.02 -11.91
CA ASP A 258 0.31 3.75 -12.59
C ASP A 258 -0.63 2.59 -12.13
N GLY A 259 -1.70 2.89 -11.46
CA GLY A 259 -2.71 1.91 -11.02
C GLY A 259 -3.78 2.56 -10.17
N LEU A 260 -4.66 1.78 -9.53
CA LEU A 260 -4.82 0.34 -9.59
C LEU A 260 -6.16 -0.07 -10.21
N LYS A 261 -7.29 0.24 -9.55
CA LYS A 261 -8.62 -0.26 -9.94
C LYS A 261 -9.75 0.67 -9.55
N THR A 262 -10.78 0.71 -10.39
CA THR A 262 -12.07 1.35 -10.11
C THR A 262 -13.12 0.32 -9.73
N GLY A 263 -14.16 0.76 -9.04
CA GLY A 263 -15.35 -0.03 -8.75
C GLY A 263 -16.59 0.86 -8.76
N SER A 264 -17.69 0.37 -9.29
CA SER A 264 -18.98 1.09 -9.25
C SER A 264 -20.14 0.10 -9.28
N SER A 265 -21.18 0.40 -8.53
CA SER A 265 -22.49 -0.25 -8.54
C SER A 265 -23.51 0.71 -7.94
N ASP A 266 -24.79 0.36 -8.02
CA ASP A 266 -25.88 1.14 -7.42
C ASP A 266 -25.71 1.29 -5.89
N THR A 267 -25.25 0.26 -5.21
CA THR A 267 -25.01 0.24 -3.76
C THR A 267 -23.69 0.89 -3.35
N ALA A 268 -22.67 0.78 -4.20
CA ALA A 268 -21.33 1.27 -3.92
C ALA A 268 -21.13 2.75 -4.29
N GLY A 269 -21.92 3.30 -5.22
CA GLY A 269 -21.55 4.53 -5.90
C GLY A 269 -20.25 4.33 -6.71
N PHE A 270 -19.39 5.33 -6.74
CA PHE A 270 -18.12 5.28 -7.47
C PHE A 270 -16.92 5.22 -6.53
N ASN A 271 -16.08 4.23 -6.76
CA ASN A 271 -14.86 3.95 -5.99
C ASN A 271 -13.63 3.97 -6.88
N VAL A 272 -12.48 4.31 -6.31
CA VAL A 272 -11.17 4.13 -6.97
C VAL A 272 -10.06 3.91 -5.96
N THR A 273 -9.13 3.05 -6.32
CA THR A 273 -7.78 3.01 -5.74
C THR A 273 -6.79 3.47 -6.80
N VAL A 274 -6.01 4.51 -6.47
CA VAL A 274 -4.95 5.05 -7.34
C VAL A 274 -3.62 4.93 -6.62
N THR A 275 -2.58 4.49 -7.33
CA THR A 275 -1.20 4.61 -6.87
C THR A 275 -0.42 5.52 -7.81
N ALA A 276 0.45 6.35 -7.24
CA ALA A 276 1.30 7.25 -7.98
C ALA A 276 2.69 7.35 -7.35
N LYS A 277 3.72 7.44 -8.19
CA LYS A 277 5.11 7.63 -7.75
C LYS A 277 5.64 8.94 -8.29
N GLN A 278 6.08 9.82 -7.37
CA GLN A 278 6.80 11.03 -7.73
C GLN A 278 8.12 11.06 -6.96
N GLN A 279 9.21 11.38 -7.66
CA GLN A 279 10.55 11.31 -7.10
C GLN A 279 10.80 9.94 -6.44
N ASN A 280 11.10 9.92 -5.13
CA ASN A 280 11.38 8.70 -4.37
C ASN A 280 10.23 8.25 -3.46
N MET A 281 9.06 8.88 -3.57
CA MET A 281 7.88 8.55 -2.76
C MET A 281 6.76 7.99 -3.65
N ARG A 282 6.19 6.85 -3.23
CA ARG A 282 4.94 6.32 -3.78
C ARG A 282 3.84 6.51 -2.77
N VAL A 283 2.69 6.96 -3.24
CA VAL A 283 1.46 7.05 -2.44
C VAL A 283 0.40 6.11 -3.01
N ILE A 284 -0.52 5.70 -2.15
CA ILE A 284 -1.73 4.95 -2.51
C ILE A 284 -2.91 5.71 -1.94
N ALA A 285 -3.83 6.11 -2.81
CA ALA A 285 -5.09 6.75 -2.45
C ALA A 285 -6.24 5.76 -2.64
N VAL A 286 -7.15 5.69 -1.68
CA VAL A 286 -8.41 4.95 -1.76
C VAL A 286 -9.55 5.92 -1.52
N VAL A 287 -10.50 5.96 -2.45
CA VAL A 287 -11.73 6.76 -2.39
C VAL A 287 -12.91 5.83 -2.54
N LEU A 288 -13.81 5.80 -1.54
CA LEU A 288 -14.96 4.90 -1.49
C LEU A 288 -16.27 5.68 -1.39
N GLY A 289 -17.26 5.28 -2.18
CA GLY A 289 -18.65 5.72 -2.03
C GLY A 289 -18.89 7.16 -2.44
N VAL A 290 -18.40 7.57 -3.62
CA VAL A 290 -18.72 8.87 -4.19
C VAL A 290 -20.09 8.79 -4.85
N GLN A 291 -21.08 9.48 -4.27
CA GLN A 291 -22.43 9.69 -4.78
C GLN A 291 -23.11 8.40 -5.33
N HIS A 292 -24.29 8.53 -5.89
CA HIS A 292 -25.03 7.45 -6.51
C HIS A 292 -24.55 7.19 -7.94
N TRP A 293 -24.55 5.92 -8.37
CA TRP A 293 -23.97 5.50 -9.65
C TRP A 293 -24.72 6.05 -10.90
N LEU A 294 -25.94 6.56 -10.74
CA LEU A 294 -26.67 7.26 -11.80
C LEU A 294 -26.25 8.73 -11.98
N ASP A 295 -25.40 9.28 -11.11
CA ASP A 295 -24.83 10.62 -11.29
C ASP A 295 -23.54 10.52 -12.12
N PRO A 296 -23.57 10.90 -13.42
CA PRO A 296 -22.43 10.71 -14.32
C PRO A 296 -21.21 11.52 -13.90
N ASP A 297 -21.39 12.66 -13.19
CA ASP A 297 -20.28 13.48 -12.71
C ASP A 297 -19.51 12.79 -11.56
N ALA A 298 -20.18 11.91 -10.84
CA ALA A 298 -19.54 11.19 -9.72
C ALA A 298 -18.41 10.26 -10.21
N GLU A 299 -18.52 9.69 -11.41
CA GLU A 299 -17.45 8.90 -12.02
C GLU A 299 -16.16 9.72 -12.18
N TYR A 300 -16.28 10.94 -12.62
CA TYR A 300 -15.13 11.84 -12.83
C TYR A 300 -14.64 12.45 -11.53
N ASN A 301 -15.57 12.84 -10.64
CA ASN A 301 -15.24 13.49 -9.38
C ASN A 301 -14.47 12.56 -8.44
N ARG A 302 -14.72 11.23 -8.45
CA ARG A 302 -13.89 10.29 -7.67
C ARG A 302 -12.39 10.40 -8.02
N ASN A 303 -12.05 10.52 -9.32
CA ASN A 303 -10.67 10.62 -9.77
C ASN A 303 -10.09 12.01 -9.49
N LYS A 304 -10.87 13.08 -9.69
CA LYS A 304 -10.42 14.45 -9.32
C LYS A 304 -10.10 14.56 -7.83
N MET A 305 -10.96 14.00 -6.96
CA MET A 305 -10.71 13.99 -5.52
C MET A 305 -9.51 13.12 -5.14
N ALA A 306 -9.37 11.92 -5.73
CA ALA A 306 -8.18 11.09 -5.53
C ALA A 306 -6.90 11.83 -5.92
N ASN A 307 -6.90 12.51 -7.08
CA ASN A 307 -5.77 13.32 -7.53
C ASN A 307 -5.48 14.48 -6.55
N ALA A 308 -6.53 15.17 -6.07
CA ALA A 308 -6.38 16.28 -5.14
C ALA A 308 -5.74 15.87 -3.81
N VAL A 309 -6.22 14.79 -3.20
CA VAL A 309 -5.65 14.31 -1.92
C VAL A 309 -4.25 13.71 -2.09
N MET A 310 -3.93 13.10 -3.24
CA MET A 310 -2.57 12.68 -3.56
C MET A 310 -1.63 13.87 -3.76
N GLN A 311 -2.08 14.91 -4.47
CA GLN A 311 -1.29 16.13 -4.66
C GLN A 311 -1.04 16.83 -3.32
N ASP A 312 -2.04 16.92 -2.45
CA ASP A 312 -1.90 17.46 -1.10
C ASP A 312 -0.86 16.66 -0.29
N ALA A 313 -0.89 15.32 -0.39
CA ALA A 313 0.10 14.46 0.25
C ALA A 313 1.52 14.70 -0.29
N PHE A 314 1.72 14.80 -1.61
CA PHE A 314 3.02 15.14 -2.19
C PHE A 314 3.49 16.55 -1.87
N ASN A 315 2.57 17.50 -1.69
CA ASN A 315 2.90 18.86 -1.27
C ASN A 315 3.38 18.92 0.18
N LYS A 316 2.76 18.14 1.08
CA LYS A 316 3.01 18.14 2.53
C LYS A 316 4.12 17.20 2.98
N TYR A 317 4.38 16.12 2.23
CA TYR A 317 5.31 15.07 2.64
C TYR A 317 6.39 14.81 1.58
N GLU A 318 7.51 14.29 2.04
CA GLU A 318 8.62 13.84 1.18
C GLU A 318 9.33 12.64 1.80
N TYR A 319 9.90 11.77 0.98
CA TYR A 319 10.81 10.72 1.43
C TYR A 319 12.23 11.21 1.31
N LYS A 320 12.92 11.41 2.44
CA LYS A 320 14.29 11.93 2.44
C LYS A 320 15.19 11.26 3.47
N LYS A 321 16.48 11.46 3.29
CA LYS A 321 17.50 11.13 4.27
C LYS A 321 17.42 12.10 5.44
N VAL A 322 17.12 11.59 6.64
CA VAL A 322 17.04 12.35 7.89
C VAL A 322 18.29 12.21 8.75
N LEU A 323 19.09 11.16 8.51
CA LEU A 323 20.38 10.96 9.19
C LEU A 323 21.33 10.21 8.26
N THR A 324 22.59 10.60 8.23
CA THR A 324 23.66 9.89 7.50
C THR A 324 24.26 8.77 8.34
N LYS A 325 24.80 7.72 7.69
CA LYS A 325 25.73 6.79 8.31
C LYS A 325 26.93 7.55 8.87
N GLY A 326 27.43 7.16 10.05
CA GLY A 326 28.64 7.76 10.63
C GLY A 326 28.50 8.07 12.10
N VAL A 327 29.39 8.93 12.62
CA VAL A 327 29.42 9.34 14.01
C VAL A 327 28.48 10.51 14.26
N HIS A 328 27.61 10.37 15.24
CA HIS A 328 26.67 11.41 15.65
C HIS A 328 26.66 11.57 17.16
N LYS A 329 26.38 12.80 17.62
CA LYS A 329 26.30 13.12 19.05
C LYS A 329 24.85 13.23 19.47
N PHE A 330 24.45 12.39 20.46
CA PHE A 330 23.15 12.45 21.10
C PHE A 330 23.33 12.60 22.62
N ASN A 331 22.67 13.56 23.21
CA ASN A 331 22.75 13.84 24.65
C ASN A 331 24.19 13.91 25.19
N GLY A 332 25.09 14.53 24.44
CA GLY A 332 26.50 14.70 24.84
C GLY A 332 27.42 13.51 24.56
N LYS A 333 26.88 12.35 24.16
CA LYS A 333 27.64 11.10 23.91
C LYS A 333 27.68 10.79 22.39
N GLU A 334 28.80 10.24 21.93
CA GLU A 334 29.02 9.86 20.54
C GLU A 334 28.58 8.42 20.27
N TYR A 335 27.88 8.24 19.15
CA TYR A 335 27.39 6.95 18.66
C TYR A 335 27.71 6.78 17.19
N PHE A 336 27.99 5.54 16.77
CA PHE A 336 28.16 5.20 15.37
C PHE A 336 26.85 4.63 14.82
N VAL A 337 26.33 5.27 13.78
CA VAL A 337 25.12 4.85 13.06
C VAL A 337 25.54 4.05 11.83
N HIS A 338 25.00 2.83 11.68
CA HIS A 338 25.49 1.86 10.71
C HIS A 338 25.00 2.10 9.26
N LYS A 339 23.88 2.78 9.07
CA LYS A 339 23.26 3.06 7.74
C LYS A 339 22.63 4.44 7.75
N ASP A 340 22.46 4.99 6.55
CA ASP A 340 21.62 6.17 6.38
C ASP A 340 20.19 5.87 6.82
N LEU A 341 19.55 6.79 7.53
CA LEU A 341 18.13 6.73 7.86
C LEU A 341 17.35 7.58 6.86
N TYR A 342 16.44 6.93 6.14
CA TYR A 342 15.46 7.58 5.30
C TYR A 342 14.07 7.42 5.91
N ASP A 343 13.25 8.47 5.86
CA ASP A 343 11.89 8.41 6.36
C ASP A 343 10.95 9.29 5.52
N ILE A 344 9.65 9.03 5.66
CA ILE A 344 8.60 9.96 5.19
C ILE A 344 8.49 11.06 6.23
N VAL A 345 8.70 12.30 5.81
CA VAL A 345 8.69 13.45 6.71
C VAL A 345 7.68 14.48 6.24
N LYS A 346 7.08 15.19 7.20
CA LYS A 346 6.21 16.32 6.94
C LYS A 346 7.08 17.56 6.73
N LYS A 347 6.89 18.27 5.61
CA LYS A 347 7.80 19.35 5.17
C LYS A 347 7.75 20.59 6.09
N ASP A 348 6.59 20.88 6.65
CA ASP A 348 6.31 22.04 7.50
C ASP A 348 6.45 21.74 9.00
N GLN A 349 6.71 20.49 9.38
CA GLN A 349 6.81 20.06 10.78
C GLN A 349 8.07 19.21 10.98
N PRO A 350 9.22 19.83 11.29
CA PRO A 350 10.45 19.07 11.49
C PRO A 350 10.33 18.18 12.74
N GLY A 351 10.64 16.91 12.57
CA GLY A 351 10.76 15.94 13.65
C GLY A 351 12.10 16.05 14.37
N LYS A 352 12.28 15.21 15.38
CA LYS A 352 13.50 15.10 16.16
C LYS A 352 14.12 13.70 16.01
N LEU A 353 15.44 13.64 15.97
CA LEU A 353 16.15 12.36 16.07
C LEU A 353 16.19 11.93 17.54
N ILE A 354 15.69 10.73 17.83
CA ILE A 354 15.67 10.14 19.18
C ILE A 354 16.32 8.76 19.18
N LEU A 355 16.93 8.40 20.31
CA LEU A 355 17.43 7.06 20.59
C LEU A 355 16.35 6.26 21.31
N LYS A 356 15.95 5.13 20.74
CA LYS A 356 14.97 4.23 21.33
C LYS A 356 15.25 2.78 20.92
N ASP A 357 15.19 1.85 21.86
CA ASP A 357 15.32 0.40 21.64
C ASP A 357 16.57 0.03 20.79
N GLY A 358 17.73 0.65 21.08
CA GLY A 358 18.98 0.40 20.34
C GLY A 358 19.02 0.93 18.91
N SER A 359 18.09 1.80 18.55
CA SER A 359 17.97 2.38 17.21
C SER A 359 17.71 3.89 17.25
N VAL A 360 18.14 4.59 16.21
CA VAL A 360 17.80 5.99 15.98
C VAL A 360 16.50 6.03 15.17
N HIS A 361 15.55 6.85 15.62
CA HIS A 361 14.29 7.12 14.97
C HIS A 361 14.16 8.61 14.67
N TYR A 362 13.43 8.93 13.59
CA TYR A 362 12.97 10.29 13.34
C TYR A 362 11.53 10.41 13.88
N ASP A 363 11.36 11.14 14.97
CA ASP A 363 10.12 11.21 15.74
C ASP A 363 9.35 12.50 15.45
N TYR A 364 8.08 12.33 15.10
CA TYR A 364 7.04 13.35 14.98
C TYR A 364 5.67 12.67 15.01
N GLU A 365 4.60 13.42 15.22
CA GLU A 365 3.24 12.91 15.28
C GLU A 365 2.81 12.34 13.92
N ARG A 366 2.50 11.03 13.90
CA ARG A 366 2.05 10.30 12.70
C ARG A 366 1.23 9.08 13.07
N GLN A 367 0.41 8.66 12.13
CA GLN A 367 -0.42 7.46 12.24
C GLN A 367 -0.09 6.46 11.14
N PHE A 368 -0.34 5.19 11.41
CA PHE A 368 -0.15 4.10 10.47
C PHE A 368 -1.46 3.34 10.24
N VAL A 369 -1.60 2.67 9.10
CA VAL A 369 -2.79 1.90 8.75
C VAL A 369 -3.01 0.70 9.67
N SER A 370 -1.94 0.13 10.24
CA SER A 370 -1.98 -0.96 11.21
C SER A 370 -0.96 -0.71 12.32
N LYS A 371 -1.16 -1.35 13.48
CA LYS A 371 -0.22 -1.32 14.61
C LYS A 371 1.09 -2.07 14.33
N ASP A 372 1.12 -2.90 13.30
CA ASP A 372 2.31 -3.66 12.89
C ASP A 372 3.33 -2.80 12.16
N TYR A 373 2.88 -1.69 11.59
CA TYR A 373 3.75 -0.71 10.94
C TYR A 373 4.45 0.18 11.97
N LYS A 374 5.74 0.40 11.75
CA LYS A 374 6.59 1.20 12.64
C LYS A 374 7.33 2.27 11.83
N PRO A 375 7.72 3.38 12.49
CA PRO A 375 8.64 4.33 11.89
C PRO A 375 9.94 3.66 11.45
N ALA A 376 10.53 4.17 10.39
CA ALA A 376 11.86 3.75 9.97
C ALA A 376 12.87 3.96 11.10
N SER A 377 13.85 3.06 11.20
CA SER A 377 14.91 3.16 12.21
C SER A 377 16.23 2.55 11.73
N VAL A 378 17.33 2.98 12.32
CA VAL A 378 18.66 2.44 12.06
C VAL A 378 19.38 2.15 13.37
N LYS A 379 20.09 1.03 13.41
CA LYS A 379 20.86 0.64 14.60
C LYS A 379 22.04 1.58 14.81
N TYR A 380 22.36 1.80 16.09
CA TYR A 380 23.56 2.50 16.54
C TYR A 380 24.29 1.68 17.58
N GLU A 381 25.56 2.01 17.78
CA GLU A 381 26.37 1.51 18.91
C GLU A 381 27.23 2.64 19.48
N ASP A 382 27.69 2.46 20.70
CA ASP A 382 28.65 3.37 21.34
C ASP A 382 29.90 3.52 20.47
N TYR A 383 30.35 4.75 20.21
CA TYR A 383 31.46 5.00 19.28
C TYR A 383 32.77 4.44 19.77
N GLN A 384 33.02 4.39 21.09
CA GLN A 384 34.25 3.80 21.65
C GLN A 384 34.21 2.27 21.43
N GLN A 385 33.05 1.63 21.66
CA GLN A 385 32.91 0.20 21.39
C GLN A 385 33.08 -0.12 19.90
N TYR A 386 32.50 0.72 19.00
CA TYR A 386 32.69 0.58 17.56
C TYR A 386 34.16 0.65 17.18
N LYS A 387 34.94 1.65 17.71
CA LYS A 387 36.36 1.79 17.44
C LYS A 387 37.16 0.56 17.92
N LEU A 388 36.84 0.06 19.11
CA LEU A 388 37.52 -1.12 19.67
C LEU A 388 37.21 -2.36 18.79
N LYS A 389 35.97 -2.62 18.45
CA LYS A 389 35.61 -3.73 17.55
C LYS A 389 36.28 -3.61 16.18
N LYS A 390 36.31 -2.41 15.61
CA LYS A 390 36.95 -2.13 14.32
C LYS A 390 38.45 -2.42 14.40
N PHE A 391 39.16 -1.93 15.47
CA PHE A 391 40.56 -2.19 15.71
C PHE A 391 40.85 -3.70 15.82
N TRP A 392 40.05 -4.46 16.60
CA TRP A 392 40.21 -5.90 16.71
C TRP A 392 39.99 -6.62 15.37
N ASN A 393 38.96 -6.25 14.63
CA ASN A 393 38.70 -6.87 13.33
C ASN A 393 39.82 -6.62 12.30
N GLU A 394 40.40 -5.42 12.30
CA GLU A 394 41.48 -5.04 11.38
C GLU A 394 42.84 -5.66 11.78
N HIS A 395 43.07 -5.88 13.06
CA HIS A 395 44.38 -6.33 13.59
C HIS A 395 44.37 -7.74 14.18
N TYR A 396 43.22 -8.42 14.23
CA TYR A 396 43.07 -9.74 14.88
C TYR A 396 44.16 -10.73 14.42
N LEU A 397 44.35 -10.87 13.10
CA LEU A 397 45.32 -11.82 12.54
C LEU A 397 46.75 -11.46 12.93
N SER A 398 47.10 -10.19 12.88
CA SER A 398 48.44 -9.70 13.29
C SER A 398 48.69 -9.87 14.79
N ILE A 399 47.67 -9.61 15.62
CA ILE A 399 47.74 -9.78 17.06
C ILE A 399 47.91 -11.27 17.40
N MET A 400 47.10 -12.14 16.78
CA MET A 400 47.17 -13.58 16.99
C MET A 400 48.51 -14.18 16.53
N THR A 401 49.04 -13.75 15.38
CA THR A 401 50.36 -14.19 14.90
C THR A 401 51.48 -13.73 15.85
N ALA A 402 51.43 -12.50 16.34
CA ALA A 402 52.41 -12.00 17.31
C ALA A 402 52.33 -12.77 18.65
N LEU A 403 51.16 -13.09 19.16
CA LEU A 403 50.96 -13.90 20.38
C LEU A 403 51.50 -15.33 20.21
N ILE A 404 51.22 -15.98 19.07
CA ILE A 404 51.72 -17.32 18.76
C ILE A 404 53.25 -17.30 18.66
N ALA A 405 53.84 -16.33 17.96
CA ALA A 405 55.28 -16.19 17.84
C ALA A 405 55.95 -15.97 19.23
N SER A 406 55.36 -15.11 20.06
CA SER A 406 55.84 -14.87 21.45
C SER A 406 55.75 -16.12 22.30
N PHE A 407 54.66 -16.91 22.18
CA PHE A 407 54.50 -18.18 22.91
C PHE A 407 55.52 -19.21 22.45
N LEU A 408 55.73 -19.38 21.15
CA LEU A 408 56.75 -20.31 20.61
C LEU A 408 58.16 -19.89 21.01
N SER A 409 58.51 -18.63 21.02
CA SER A 409 59.78 -18.10 21.45
C SER A 409 60.02 -18.37 22.96
N GLY A 410 59.00 -18.09 23.81
CA GLY A 410 59.04 -18.38 25.23
C GLY A 410 59.20 -19.88 25.53
N PHE A 411 58.48 -20.74 24.79
CA PHE A 411 58.58 -22.19 24.91
C PHE A 411 59.96 -22.70 24.47
N GLY A 412 60.50 -22.15 23.39
CA GLY A 412 61.87 -22.43 22.92
C GLY A 412 62.96 -22.09 23.99
N ILE A 413 62.81 -20.93 24.62
CA ILE A 413 63.72 -20.51 25.75
C ILE A 413 63.59 -21.48 26.90
N LEU A 414 62.38 -21.89 27.29
CA LEU A 414 62.15 -22.85 28.36
C LEU A 414 62.82 -24.21 28.06
N ILE A 415 62.63 -24.72 26.83
CA ILE A 415 63.30 -25.95 26.39
C ILE A 415 64.79 -25.79 26.45
N TYR A 416 65.38 -24.71 25.95
CA TYR A 416 66.82 -24.45 25.99
C TYR A 416 67.36 -24.41 27.39
N CYS A 417 66.67 -23.77 28.32
CA CYS A 417 67.13 -23.67 29.73
C CYS A 417 67.00 -25.00 30.52
N TYR A 418 65.99 -25.82 30.20
CA TYR A 418 65.74 -27.08 30.95
C TYR A 418 66.30 -28.33 30.29
N TRP A 419 66.58 -28.33 28.95
CA TRP A 419 67.13 -29.47 28.23
C TRP A 419 68.45 -30.04 28.81
N PRO A 420 69.41 -29.22 29.26
CA PRO A 420 70.59 -29.73 29.87
C PRO A 420 70.38 -30.46 31.24
N LYS A 421 69.28 -30.14 31.94
CA LYS A 421 68.91 -30.80 33.21
C LYS A 421 68.21 -32.14 32.98
N ILE A 422 67.49 -32.29 31.87
CA ILE A 422 66.84 -33.57 31.51
C ILE A 422 67.80 -34.59 30.99
N LYS A 423 68.95 -34.22 30.41
CA LYS A 423 70.00 -35.11 29.93
C LYS A 423 70.97 -35.60 31.06
N LYS A 424 70.83 -35.09 32.25
CA LYS A 424 71.72 -35.50 33.39
C LYS A 424 71.06 -36.47 34.39
N ASN A 425 69.79 -36.85 34.18
CA ASN A 425 69.11 -37.95 34.83
C ASN A 425 68.88 -39.07 33.77
#